data_369e3f4f4430038ef3d8ab8cc783621f
#
_entry.id   369e3f4f4430038ef3d8ab8cc783621f
#
_cell.length_a   1.000
_cell.length_b   1.000
_cell.length_c   1.000
_cell.angle_alpha   90.00
_cell.angle_beta   90.00
_cell.angle_gamma   90.00
#
_symmetry.space_group_name_H-M   'P 1'
#
loop_
_entity.id
_entity.type
_entity.pdbx_description
1 polymer ?
#
loop_
_entity_poly.entity_id
_entity_poly.type
_entity_poly.pdbx_seq_one_letter_code
_entity_poly.pdbx_strand_id
1 'polypeptide(L)'
;MAAVEQLKFTCRRTRRCREKLPADLLYRDENSGELYCKAGHCPNGKGDTQEALTQLQIENRRLREQVRSQSNDQDRLLSKVESLQDQLATALEIRDIEQPAPLAAVATGTRSETVPLLLCSDWHCGAIVDPATVCGLNQYDIEIFHERAANLFRNTLRVVRMLRSTTEVSKCVIWLGGDLIDNWLHPDQVETQVLSPTQQLIECERAIVAGLDHLLEHGEFDQIIVPCSFGNHGRTTEKMRAGNAAATSYEWLMYKSLARHYKHEDRLVFDISDGNIHYVDVLGHKLRFHHGDAIRYGGGVGGITIPLQKWIYRQDQGIKADHTFMGHFHQLTMGQNWSVNGSMIGATPYGMKLGFAPERPQQLLRCIDSERGFTISAPILTD
;
A
#
# COMPACT_ATOMS: atom_id res chain seq x y z
N MET A 1 68.72 42.26 -28.53
CA MET A 1 67.57 42.56 -29.37
C MET A 1 68.01 42.62 -30.82
N ALA A 2 67.93 41.44 -31.52
CA ALA A 2 68.28 41.37 -32.94
C ALA A 2 67.01 41.72 -33.73
N ALA A 3 67.11 42.76 -34.58
CA ALA A 3 66.10 43.12 -35.52
C ALA A 3 65.93 41.99 -36.55
N VAL A 4 64.80 41.32 -36.52
CA VAL A 4 64.42 40.41 -37.60
C VAL A 4 64.08 41.27 -38.79
N GLU A 5 64.99 41.39 -39.75
CA GLU A 5 64.66 41.89 -41.06
C GLU A 5 63.57 41.05 -41.69
N GLN A 6 62.36 41.63 -41.78
CA GLN A 6 61.27 40.98 -42.47
C GLN A 6 61.56 40.96 -43.95
N LEU A 7 62.01 39.78 -44.43
CA LEU A 7 62.14 39.51 -45.87
C LEU A 7 60.75 39.70 -46.53
N LYS A 8 60.57 40.67 -47.37
CA LYS A 8 59.38 40.90 -48.15
C LYS A 8 59.51 40.22 -49.51
N PHE A 9 58.62 39.34 -49.85
CA PHE A 9 58.58 38.60 -51.10
C PHE A 9 57.49 39.17 -52.05
N THR A 10 57.67 39.03 -53.39
CA THR A 10 56.69 39.47 -54.38
C THR A 10 55.76 38.33 -54.76
N CYS A 11 54.42 38.53 -54.62
CA CYS A 11 53.43 37.60 -55.06
C CYS A 11 53.31 37.53 -56.58
N ARG A 12 53.23 36.34 -57.19
CA ARG A 12 53.11 36.10 -58.61
C ARG A 12 51.69 35.85 -59.15
N ARG A 13 50.69 35.96 -58.34
CA ARG A 13 49.31 35.59 -58.70
C ARG A 13 48.74 36.51 -59.79
N THR A 14 49.22 37.73 -59.92
CA THR A 14 48.83 38.63 -61.03
C THR A 14 50.03 39.45 -61.49
N ARG A 15 50.18 39.70 -62.83
CA ARG A 15 51.25 40.61 -63.41
C ARG A 15 51.21 42.02 -62.84
N ARG A 16 50.17 42.41 -62.08
CA ARG A 16 49.98 43.73 -61.47
C ARG A 16 50.27 43.83 -59.97
N CYS A 17 50.46 42.73 -59.30
CA CYS A 17 50.75 42.71 -57.85
C CYS A 17 52.25 42.95 -57.66
N ARG A 18 52.64 44.17 -57.38
CA ARG A 18 54.04 44.55 -57.10
C ARG A 18 54.28 44.87 -55.64
N GLU A 19 53.36 44.62 -54.78
CA GLU A 19 53.54 44.84 -53.34
C GLU A 19 54.37 43.71 -52.71
N LYS A 20 55.34 44.07 -51.89
CA LYS A 20 56.13 43.21 -51.10
C LYS A 20 55.38 42.85 -49.81
N LEU A 21 54.99 41.61 -49.67
CA LEU A 21 54.28 41.08 -48.49
C LEU A 21 55.20 40.38 -47.57
N PRO A 22 54.91 40.37 -46.23
CA PRO A 22 55.61 39.50 -45.24
C PRO A 22 55.47 38.03 -45.60
N ALA A 23 56.44 37.20 -45.21
CA ALA A 23 56.52 35.78 -45.55
C ALA A 23 55.33 34.97 -45.04
N ASP A 24 54.75 35.37 -43.89
CA ASP A 24 53.58 34.74 -43.27
C ASP A 24 52.27 34.90 -44.03
N LEU A 25 52.22 35.89 -44.92
CA LEU A 25 51.08 36.14 -45.79
C LEU A 25 51.19 35.51 -47.18
N LEU A 26 52.25 34.73 -47.41
CA LEU A 26 52.51 34.00 -48.65
C LEU A 26 52.48 32.48 -48.39
N TYR A 27 52.15 31.72 -49.42
CA TYR A 27 52.40 30.29 -49.48
C TYR A 27 53.17 29.96 -50.75
N ARG A 28 53.98 28.90 -50.67
CA ARG A 28 54.68 28.36 -51.82
C ARG A 28 53.86 27.24 -52.48
N ASP A 29 53.64 27.35 -53.76
CA ASP A 29 52.98 26.31 -54.54
C ASP A 29 53.92 25.14 -54.70
N GLU A 30 53.48 23.93 -54.36
CA GLU A 30 54.31 22.71 -54.32
C GLU A 30 54.75 22.25 -55.74
N ASN A 31 53.99 22.57 -56.79
CA ASN A 31 54.23 22.12 -58.13
C ASN A 31 55.10 23.13 -58.94
N SER A 32 54.89 24.40 -58.76
CA SER A 32 55.64 25.47 -59.51
C SER A 32 56.80 26.06 -58.72
N GLY A 33 56.85 25.85 -57.38
CA GLY A 33 57.83 26.43 -56.47
C GLY A 33 57.68 27.96 -56.30
N GLU A 34 56.66 28.59 -56.88
CA GLU A 34 56.44 30.03 -56.86
C GLU A 34 55.67 30.47 -55.59
N LEU A 35 55.88 31.72 -55.20
CA LEU A 35 55.23 32.29 -54.00
C LEU A 35 53.95 33.04 -54.40
N TYR A 36 52.86 32.72 -53.77
CA TYR A 36 51.56 33.35 -53.92
C TYR A 36 51.07 33.93 -52.60
N CYS A 37 50.26 34.99 -52.63
CA CYS A 37 49.64 35.53 -51.46
C CYS A 37 48.51 34.58 -50.96
N LYS A 38 48.44 34.41 -49.66
CA LYS A 38 47.32 33.66 -49.03
C LYS A 38 45.99 34.37 -49.34
N ALA A 39 44.95 33.59 -49.51
CA ALA A 39 43.63 34.12 -49.79
C ALA A 39 43.22 35.22 -48.81
N GLY A 40 42.71 36.32 -49.32
CA GLY A 40 42.32 37.49 -48.52
C GLY A 40 43.36 38.60 -48.34
N HIS A 41 44.65 38.36 -48.72
CA HIS A 41 45.74 39.35 -48.54
C HIS A 41 46.25 39.89 -49.84
N CYS A 42 45.59 39.64 -50.97
CA CYS A 42 45.91 40.23 -52.24
C CYS A 42 45.07 41.50 -52.49
N PRO A 43 45.67 42.69 -52.54
CA PRO A 43 44.98 43.99 -52.70
C PRO A 43 44.16 44.12 -53.98
N ASN A 44 44.44 43.28 -54.98
CA ASN A 44 43.79 43.30 -56.28
C ASN A 44 42.89 42.12 -56.59
N GLY A 45 42.69 41.23 -55.61
CA GLY A 45 41.84 40.02 -55.74
C GLY A 45 40.48 40.16 -55.06
N LYS A 46 39.63 41.03 -55.53
CA LYS A 46 38.23 41.07 -55.11
C LYS A 46 37.43 40.11 -55.97
N GLY A 47 37.14 38.92 -55.52
CA GLY A 47 36.22 38.03 -56.21
C GLY A 47 36.11 36.62 -55.60
N ASP A 48 37.22 35.92 -55.48
CA ASP A 48 37.17 34.51 -55.08
C ASP A 48 37.37 34.24 -53.58
N THR A 49 37.66 35.28 -52.78
CA THR A 49 38.01 35.14 -51.38
C THR A 49 36.81 34.97 -50.46
N GLN A 50 35.64 35.51 -50.81
CA GLN A 50 34.46 35.45 -49.98
C GLN A 50 33.81 34.04 -50.03
N GLU A 51 33.78 33.41 -51.19
CA GLU A 51 33.26 32.08 -51.38
C GLU A 51 34.17 30.99 -50.71
N ALA A 52 35.48 31.11 -50.89
CA ALA A 52 36.44 30.21 -50.21
C ALA A 52 36.40 30.38 -48.69
N LEU A 53 36.23 31.59 -48.16
CA LEU A 53 36.10 31.83 -46.73
C LEU A 53 34.80 31.20 -46.18
N THR A 54 33.71 31.32 -46.93
CA THR A 54 32.41 30.76 -46.58
C THR A 54 32.49 29.21 -46.57
N GLN A 55 33.09 28.61 -47.56
CA GLN A 55 33.32 27.15 -47.60
C GLN A 55 34.18 26.65 -46.44
N LEU A 56 35.27 27.31 -46.11
CA LEU A 56 36.12 27.01 -44.96
C LEU A 56 35.35 27.15 -43.62
N GLN A 57 34.48 28.14 -43.51
CA GLN A 57 33.65 28.31 -42.34
C GLN A 57 32.62 27.19 -42.18
N ILE A 58 32.01 26.75 -43.28
CA ILE A 58 31.05 25.61 -43.29
C ILE A 58 31.79 24.34 -42.92
N GLU A 59 32.96 24.08 -43.48
CA GLU A 59 33.73 22.89 -43.20
C GLU A 59 34.27 22.83 -41.76
N ASN A 60 34.72 24.00 -41.23
CA ASN A 60 35.10 24.14 -39.83
C ASN A 60 33.91 23.87 -38.87
N ARG A 61 32.74 24.36 -39.24
CA ARG A 61 31.53 24.08 -38.46
C ARG A 61 31.20 22.58 -38.48
N ARG A 62 31.23 21.94 -39.63
CA ARG A 62 30.99 20.51 -39.78
C ARG A 62 32.03 19.65 -38.99
N LEU A 63 33.29 20.01 -39.04
CA LEU A 63 34.33 19.33 -38.26
C LEU A 63 34.15 19.50 -36.76
N ARG A 64 33.77 20.70 -36.31
CA ARG A 64 33.44 20.94 -34.89
C ARG A 64 32.25 20.13 -34.44
N GLU A 65 31.23 20.03 -35.27
CA GLU A 65 30.05 19.18 -34.97
C GLU A 65 30.42 17.68 -34.92
N GLN A 66 31.29 17.21 -35.84
CA GLN A 66 31.82 15.85 -35.80
C GLN A 66 32.66 15.57 -34.55
N VAL A 67 33.56 16.47 -34.20
CA VAL A 67 34.40 16.35 -33.00
C VAL A 67 33.53 16.30 -31.74
N ARG A 68 32.49 17.17 -31.71
CA ARG A 68 31.55 17.19 -30.58
C ARG A 68 30.71 15.89 -30.49
N SER A 69 30.26 15.35 -31.62
CA SER A 69 29.58 14.08 -31.69
C SER A 69 30.48 12.93 -31.22
N GLN A 70 31.72 12.90 -31.73
CA GLN A 70 32.69 11.86 -31.30
C GLN A 70 33.04 11.95 -29.81
N SER A 71 33.18 13.17 -29.26
CA SER A 71 33.40 13.37 -27.83
C SER A 71 32.21 12.84 -26.99
N ASN A 72 30.99 13.15 -27.41
CA ASN A 72 29.80 12.65 -26.74
C ASN A 72 29.69 11.10 -26.81
N ASP A 73 30.05 10.52 -27.95
CA ASP A 73 30.05 9.06 -28.09
C ASP A 73 31.16 8.41 -27.24
N GLN A 74 32.34 9.05 -27.13
CA GLN A 74 33.37 8.62 -26.20
C GLN A 74 32.93 8.67 -24.75
N ASP A 75 32.35 9.77 -24.31
CA ASP A 75 31.84 9.93 -22.95
C ASP A 75 30.77 8.86 -22.63
N ARG A 76 29.90 8.58 -23.60
CA ARG A 76 28.90 7.54 -23.49
C ARG A 76 29.51 6.13 -23.37
N LEU A 77 30.55 5.87 -24.15
CA LEU A 77 31.27 4.57 -24.09
C LEU A 77 32.02 4.44 -22.78
N LEU A 78 32.69 5.49 -22.30
CA LEU A 78 33.38 5.48 -21.00
C LEU A 78 32.40 5.21 -19.85
N SER A 79 31.27 5.92 -19.80
CA SER A 79 30.25 5.66 -18.78
C SER A 79 29.72 4.23 -18.83
N LYS A 80 29.61 3.65 -20.03
CA LYS A 80 29.19 2.26 -20.20
C LYS A 80 30.24 1.27 -19.74
N VAL A 81 31.51 1.56 -19.97
CA VAL A 81 32.66 0.75 -19.49
C VAL A 81 32.71 0.78 -17.97
N GLU A 82 32.58 1.96 -17.35
CA GLU A 82 32.53 2.11 -15.89
C GLU A 82 31.36 1.31 -15.29
N SER A 83 30.16 1.44 -15.86
CA SER A 83 29.00 0.67 -15.42
C SER A 83 29.21 -0.85 -15.55
N LEU A 84 29.86 -1.31 -16.62
CA LEU A 84 30.16 -2.74 -16.80
C LEU A 84 31.22 -3.22 -15.82
N GLN A 85 32.20 -2.38 -15.49
CA GLN A 85 33.25 -2.70 -14.49
C GLN A 85 32.60 -2.82 -13.10
N ASP A 86 31.70 -1.92 -12.72
CA ASP A 86 30.95 -1.99 -11.46
C ASP A 86 30.06 -3.25 -11.39
N GLN A 87 29.38 -3.59 -12.50
CA GLN A 87 28.60 -4.82 -12.58
C GLN A 87 29.48 -6.07 -12.47
N LEU A 88 30.64 -6.05 -13.09
CA LEU A 88 31.61 -7.14 -13.00
C LEU A 88 32.18 -7.28 -11.59
N ALA A 89 32.54 -6.16 -10.94
CA ALA A 89 33.01 -6.16 -9.56
C ALA A 89 31.94 -6.75 -8.63
N THR A 90 30.69 -6.29 -8.76
CA THR A 90 29.55 -6.83 -8.00
C THR A 90 29.35 -8.33 -8.27
N ALA A 91 29.45 -8.76 -9.52
CA ALA A 91 29.27 -10.17 -9.88
C ALA A 91 30.41 -11.04 -9.33
N LEU A 92 31.65 -10.51 -9.28
CA LEU A 92 32.78 -11.22 -8.68
C LEU A 92 32.67 -11.31 -7.16
N GLU A 93 32.22 -10.25 -6.49
CA GLU A 93 31.91 -10.28 -5.06
C GLU A 93 30.80 -11.31 -4.73
N ILE A 94 29.74 -11.40 -5.55
CA ILE A 94 28.70 -12.42 -5.39
C ILE A 94 29.27 -13.84 -5.58
N ARG A 95 30.21 -14.02 -6.47
CA ARG A 95 30.82 -15.33 -6.73
C ARG A 95 31.73 -15.82 -5.56
N ASP A 96 32.34 -14.86 -4.85
CA ASP A 96 33.22 -15.16 -3.72
C ASP A 96 32.47 -15.21 -2.37
N ILE A 97 31.13 -15.02 -2.38
CA ILE A 97 30.28 -15.27 -1.20
C ILE A 97 30.39 -16.78 -0.91
N GLU A 98 30.98 -17.14 0.21
CA GLU A 98 30.94 -18.50 0.74
C GLU A 98 29.49 -18.99 0.72
N GLN A 99 29.27 -20.21 0.23
CA GLN A 99 27.90 -20.76 0.22
C GLN A 99 27.33 -20.62 1.63
N PRO A 100 26.17 -19.96 1.79
CA PRO A 100 25.58 -19.80 3.11
C PRO A 100 25.43 -21.19 3.72
N ALA A 101 25.78 -21.33 4.98
CA ALA A 101 25.57 -22.57 5.70
C ALA A 101 24.14 -23.04 5.47
N PRO A 102 23.91 -24.32 5.14
CA PRO A 102 22.55 -24.82 4.94
C PRO A 102 21.72 -24.48 6.16
N LEU A 103 20.54 -23.89 5.93
CA LEU A 103 19.60 -23.60 7.01
C LEU A 103 19.35 -24.92 7.77
N ALA A 104 19.71 -24.94 9.04
CA ALA A 104 19.39 -26.07 9.90
C ALA A 104 17.86 -26.26 9.86
N ALA A 105 17.43 -27.51 9.69
CA ALA A 105 16.01 -27.82 9.85
C ALA A 105 15.56 -27.27 11.21
N VAL A 106 14.45 -26.56 11.22
CA VAL A 106 13.85 -26.07 12.48
C VAL A 106 13.69 -27.31 13.37
N ALA A 107 14.41 -27.33 14.49
CA ALA A 107 14.23 -28.39 15.48
C ALA A 107 12.73 -28.44 15.81
N THR A 108 12.14 -29.63 15.80
CA THR A 108 10.79 -29.89 16.28
C THR A 108 10.81 -29.78 17.80
N GLY A 109 11.11 -28.57 18.31
CA GLY A 109 11.01 -28.23 19.74
C GLY A 109 9.56 -28.06 20.17
N THR A 110 9.35 -27.69 21.41
CA THR A 110 8.05 -27.30 21.95
C THR A 110 7.36 -26.33 21.01
N ARG A 111 6.13 -26.68 20.60
CA ARG A 111 5.32 -25.78 19.77
C ARG A 111 4.92 -24.57 20.60
N SER A 112 5.13 -23.36 20.06
CA SER A 112 4.63 -22.14 20.69
C SER A 112 3.11 -22.11 20.71
N GLU A 113 2.52 -21.54 21.76
CA GLU A 113 1.08 -21.29 21.81
C GLU A 113 0.73 -20.14 20.87
N THR A 114 -0.26 -20.34 20.00
CA THR A 114 -0.77 -19.31 19.09
C THR A 114 -2.27 -19.13 19.31
N VAL A 115 -2.70 -17.89 19.50
CA VAL A 115 -4.10 -17.52 19.62
C VAL A 115 -4.55 -16.81 18.34
N PRO A 116 -5.40 -17.43 17.51
CA PRO A 116 -6.06 -16.77 16.41
C PRO A 116 -7.11 -15.79 16.92
N LEU A 117 -7.13 -14.59 16.35
CA LEU A 117 -8.07 -13.52 16.62
C LEU A 117 -8.81 -13.18 15.34
N LEU A 118 -10.09 -13.52 15.27
CA LEU A 118 -10.98 -13.17 14.16
C LEU A 118 -11.70 -11.87 14.47
N LEU A 119 -11.65 -10.92 13.52
CA LEU A 119 -12.44 -9.71 13.59
C LEU A 119 -13.78 -9.94 12.88
N CYS A 120 -14.86 -9.66 13.57
CA CYS A 120 -16.24 -9.72 13.06
C CYS A 120 -16.88 -8.35 13.22
N SER A 121 -16.87 -7.52 12.17
CA SER A 121 -17.51 -6.20 12.16
C SER A 121 -18.04 -5.85 10.79
N ASP A 122 -18.84 -4.83 10.70
CA ASP A 122 -19.33 -4.29 9.43
C ASP A 122 -20.03 -5.36 8.57
N TRP A 123 -20.91 -6.13 9.21
CA TRP A 123 -21.70 -7.17 8.56
C TRP A 123 -22.94 -6.59 7.87
N HIS A 124 -23.53 -5.56 8.45
CA HIS A 124 -24.72 -4.88 7.94
C HIS A 124 -25.86 -5.85 7.60
N CYS A 125 -26.17 -6.76 8.54
CA CYS A 125 -27.34 -7.65 8.40
C CYS A 125 -28.59 -6.86 8.12
N GLY A 126 -29.31 -7.22 7.05
CA GLY A 126 -30.54 -6.53 6.60
C GLY A 126 -30.31 -5.48 5.52
N ALA A 127 -29.08 -5.07 5.25
CA ALA A 127 -28.79 -4.24 4.09
C ALA A 127 -29.11 -4.94 2.78
N ILE A 128 -29.50 -4.19 1.77
CA ILE A 128 -29.75 -4.68 0.40
C ILE A 128 -28.82 -3.93 -0.56
N VAL A 129 -28.09 -4.67 -1.38
CA VAL A 129 -27.28 -4.15 -2.48
C VAL A 129 -27.77 -4.76 -3.77
N ASP A 130 -28.40 -3.95 -4.61
CA ASP A 130 -28.78 -4.31 -5.98
C ASP A 130 -27.53 -4.20 -6.87
N PRO A 131 -27.14 -5.26 -7.60
CA PRO A 131 -26.03 -5.23 -8.55
C PRO A 131 -26.08 -4.06 -9.55
N ALA A 132 -27.25 -3.63 -9.95
CA ALA A 132 -27.41 -2.51 -10.87
C ALA A 132 -26.88 -1.19 -10.28
N THR A 133 -26.92 -1.02 -8.97
CA THR A 133 -26.48 0.20 -8.26
C THR A 133 -24.98 0.26 -8.02
N VAL A 134 -24.28 -0.86 -8.19
CA VAL A 134 -22.83 -1.03 -7.94
C VAL A 134 -22.11 -1.59 -9.17
N CYS A 135 -22.59 -1.33 -10.38
CA CYS A 135 -21.97 -1.78 -11.64
C CYS A 135 -21.75 -3.30 -11.72
N GLY A 136 -22.56 -4.10 -11.07
CA GLY A 136 -22.43 -5.56 -11.03
C GLY A 136 -21.34 -6.08 -10.10
N LEU A 137 -20.69 -5.22 -9.32
CA LEU A 137 -19.54 -5.59 -8.46
C LEU A 137 -19.93 -6.36 -7.21
N ASN A 138 -21.19 -6.28 -6.78
CA ASN A 138 -21.67 -6.91 -5.57
C ASN A 138 -23.19 -7.12 -5.61
N GLN A 139 -23.64 -8.11 -4.88
CA GLN A 139 -25.02 -8.33 -4.47
C GLN A 139 -25.05 -8.63 -2.97
N TYR A 140 -26.05 -8.11 -2.26
CA TYR A 140 -26.22 -8.40 -0.84
C TYR A 140 -27.69 -8.37 -0.47
N ASP A 141 -28.10 -9.38 0.26
CA ASP A 141 -29.41 -9.60 0.85
C ASP A 141 -29.29 -10.52 2.06
N ILE A 142 -30.40 -10.91 2.66
CA ILE A 142 -30.38 -11.75 3.88
C ILE A 142 -29.88 -13.18 3.61
N GLU A 143 -30.09 -13.72 2.43
CA GLU A 143 -29.63 -15.07 2.05
C GLU A 143 -28.11 -15.08 1.88
N ILE A 144 -27.60 -14.11 1.15
CA ILE A 144 -26.16 -13.88 0.97
C ILE A 144 -25.46 -13.56 2.31
N PHE A 145 -26.12 -12.79 3.19
CA PHE A 145 -25.63 -12.55 4.55
C PHE A 145 -25.38 -13.86 5.30
N HIS A 146 -26.37 -14.78 5.34
CA HIS A 146 -26.21 -16.04 6.02
C HIS A 146 -25.15 -16.95 5.39
N GLU A 147 -25.05 -16.95 4.06
CA GLU A 147 -23.98 -17.70 3.36
C GLU A 147 -22.61 -17.15 3.73
N ARG A 148 -22.41 -15.83 3.66
CA ARG A 148 -21.13 -15.18 4.00
C ARG A 148 -20.77 -15.39 5.47
N ALA A 149 -21.70 -15.29 6.39
CA ALA A 149 -21.48 -15.58 7.81
C ALA A 149 -21.03 -17.04 8.03
N ALA A 150 -21.69 -18.00 7.40
CA ALA A 150 -21.30 -19.41 7.48
C ALA A 150 -19.91 -19.65 6.86
N ASN A 151 -19.59 -19.01 5.73
CA ASN A 151 -18.29 -19.09 5.09
C ASN A 151 -17.20 -18.52 5.99
N LEU A 152 -17.45 -17.41 6.68
CA LEU A 152 -16.51 -16.78 7.62
C LEU A 152 -16.03 -17.80 8.65
N PHE A 153 -16.92 -18.44 9.38
CA PHE A 153 -16.56 -19.37 10.43
C PHE A 153 -15.92 -20.66 9.89
N ARG A 154 -16.44 -21.21 8.79
CA ARG A 154 -15.85 -22.37 8.11
C ARG A 154 -14.42 -22.11 7.63
N ASN A 155 -14.20 -20.98 6.96
CA ASN A 155 -12.89 -20.61 6.44
C ASN A 155 -11.91 -20.26 7.57
N THR A 156 -12.38 -19.68 8.68
CA THR A 156 -11.58 -19.48 9.89
C THR A 156 -11.05 -20.79 10.42
N LEU A 157 -11.90 -21.83 10.60
CA LEU A 157 -11.44 -23.14 11.05
C LEU A 157 -10.47 -23.80 10.07
N ARG A 158 -10.63 -23.59 8.76
CA ARG A 158 -9.67 -24.07 7.78
C ARG A 158 -8.27 -23.50 8.02
N VAL A 159 -8.17 -22.19 8.32
CA VAL A 159 -6.88 -21.56 8.65
C VAL A 159 -6.35 -22.06 10.01
N VAL A 160 -7.21 -22.19 11.01
CA VAL A 160 -6.83 -22.72 12.35
C VAL A 160 -6.24 -24.13 12.23
N ARG A 161 -6.82 -25.01 11.42
CA ARG A 161 -6.27 -26.35 11.17
C ARG A 161 -4.87 -26.31 10.53
N MET A 162 -4.62 -25.35 9.65
CA MET A 162 -3.28 -25.14 9.08
C MET A 162 -2.29 -24.68 10.16
N LEU A 163 -2.70 -23.77 11.07
CA LEU A 163 -1.86 -23.30 12.17
C LEU A 163 -1.46 -24.44 13.11
N ARG A 164 -2.39 -25.33 13.42
CA ARG A 164 -2.15 -26.49 14.29
C ARG A 164 -1.11 -27.48 13.77
N SER A 165 -0.74 -27.41 12.51
CA SER A 165 0.37 -28.20 11.98
C SER A 165 1.73 -27.78 12.55
N THR A 166 1.87 -26.53 13.02
CA THR A 166 3.15 -25.93 13.44
C THR A 166 3.12 -25.33 14.85
N THR A 167 1.95 -24.96 15.37
CA THR A 167 1.78 -24.31 16.68
C THR A 167 0.70 -24.99 17.51
N GLU A 168 0.65 -24.72 18.82
CA GLU A 168 -0.47 -25.12 19.67
C GLU A 168 -1.56 -24.04 19.61
N VAL A 169 -2.79 -24.45 19.33
CA VAL A 169 -3.95 -23.54 19.26
C VAL A 169 -5.06 -24.11 20.14
N SER A 170 -5.05 -23.72 21.39
CA SER A 170 -6.06 -24.10 22.38
C SER A 170 -7.11 -23.03 22.64
N LYS A 171 -6.80 -21.76 22.31
CA LYS A 171 -7.67 -20.61 22.51
C LYS A 171 -7.92 -19.88 21.20
N CYS A 172 -9.04 -19.15 21.16
CA CYS A 172 -9.40 -18.28 20.06
C CYS A 172 -10.04 -17.00 20.61
N VAL A 173 -9.85 -15.89 19.90
CA VAL A 173 -10.54 -14.63 20.18
C VAL A 173 -11.44 -14.29 18.99
N ILE A 174 -12.72 -14.01 19.26
CA ILE A 174 -13.71 -13.59 18.25
C ILE A 174 -14.21 -12.21 18.65
N TRP A 175 -13.69 -11.18 18.03
CA TRP A 175 -14.16 -9.83 18.32
C TRP A 175 -15.43 -9.50 17.53
N LEU A 176 -16.52 -9.21 18.23
CA LEU A 176 -17.75 -8.67 17.68
C LEU A 176 -17.64 -7.13 17.70
N GLY A 177 -17.32 -6.54 16.56
CA GLY A 177 -16.79 -5.18 16.44
C GLY A 177 -17.79 -4.11 16.07
N GLY A 178 -19.09 -4.40 16.09
CA GLY A 178 -20.15 -3.45 15.74
C GLY A 178 -20.45 -3.36 14.25
N ASP A 179 -21.51 -2.61 13.94
CA ASP A 179 -22.15 -2.53 12.63
C ASP A 179 -22.49 -3.91 12.05
N LEU A 180 -22.94 -4.80 12.98
CA LEU A 180 -23.38 -6.15 12.63
C LEU A 180 -24.79 -6.13 12.01
N ILE A 181 -25.64 -5.15 12.39
CA ILE A 181 -26.92 -4.85 11.75
C ILE A 181 -26.84 -3.54 10.99
N ASP A 182 -27.63 -3.37 9.93
CA ASP A 182 -27.65 -2.13 9.15
C ASP A 182 -28.57 -1.06 9.73
N ASN A 183 -29.67 -1.49 10.38
CA ASN A 183 -30.65 -0.62 11.04
C ASN A 183 -31.37 0.32 10.03
N TRP A 184 -32.24 1.20 10.56
CA TRP A 184 -33.02 2.22 9.83
C TRP A 184 -32.59 3.62 10.26
N LEU A 185 -31.37 4.01 9.90
CA LEU A 185 -30.78 5.29 10.32
C LEU A 185 -30.98 6.41 9.30
N HIS A 186 -31.21 6.04 8.05
CA HIS A 186 -31.40 6.95 6.93
C HIS A 186 -32.69 6.57 6.15
N PRO A 187 -33.36 7.54 5.50
CA PRO A 187 -34.59 7.27 4.76
C PRO A 187 -34.47 6.19 3.70
N ASP A 188 -33.33 6.14 2.97
CA ASP A 188 -33.07 5.15 1.94
C ASP A 188 -33.02 3.71 2.51
N GLN A 189 -32.53 3.53 3.72
CA GLN A 189 -32.53 2.22 4.41
C GLN A 189 -33.96 1.77 4.73
N VAL A 190 -34.81 2.68 5.18
CA VAL A 190 -36.25 2.38 5.45
C VAL A 190 -36.98 2.00 4.16
N GLU A 191 -36.61 2.63 3.04
CA GLU A 191 -37.28 2.41 1.73
C GLU A 191 -36.83 1.11 1.05
N THR A 192 -35.59 0.67 1.26
CA THR A 192 -34.98 -0.47 0.53
C THR A 192 -34.94 -1.78 1.31
N GLN A 193 -34.88 -1.72 2.64
CA GLN A 193 -34.76 -2.90 3.48
C GLN A 193 -36.12 -3.58 3.76
N VAL A 194 -36.09 -4.92 3.69
CA VAL A 194 -37.28 -5.73 3.97
C VAL A 194 -37.45 -6.01 5.47
N LEU A 195 -36.31 -6.16 6.18
CA LEU A 195 -36.29 -6.51 7.60
C LEU A 195 -36.28 -5.25 8.48
N SER A 196 -37.15 -5.21 9.47
CA SER A 196 -37.07 -4.19 10.53
C SER A 196 -35.79 -4.38 11.37
N PRO A 197 -35.31 -3.33 12.08
CA PRO A 197 -34.10 -3.45 12.91
C PRO A 197 -34.17 -4.58 13.94
N THR A 198 -35.33 -4.88 14.48
CA THR A 198 -35.51 -6.02 15.43
C THR A 198 -35.41 -7.38 14.73
N GLN A 199 -35.89 -7.49 13.49
CA GLN A 199 -35.72 -8.70 12.67
C GLN A 199 -34.26 -8.88 12.24
N GLN A 200 -33.58 -7.80 11.85
CA GLN A 200 -32.13 -7.83 11.54
C GLN A 200 -31.34 -8.34 12.76
N LEU A 201 -31.69 -7.87 13.97
CA LEU A 201 -31.06 -8.29 15.21
C LEU A 201 -31.20 -9.81 15.43
N ILE A 202 -32.42 -10.35 15.22
CA ILE A 202 -32.69 -11.78 15.36
C ILE A 202 -31.89 -12.59 14.33
N GLU A 203 -31.86 -12.17 13.06
CA GLU A 203 -31.13 -12.87 12.01
C GLU A 203 -29.59 -12.80 12.22
N CYS A 204 -29.10 -11.68 12.72
CA CYS A 204 -27.70 -11.52 13.08
C CYS A 204 -27.32 -12.40 14.28
N GLU A 205 -28.14 -12.42 15.35
CA GLU A 205 -27.95 -13.30 16.51
C GLU A 205 -27.90 -14.78 16.08
N ARG A 206 -28.82 -15.21 15.20
CA ARG A 206 -28.83 -16.58 14.64
C ARG A 206 -27.54 -16.94 13.92
N ALA A 207 -27.02 -16.03 13.08
CA ALA A 207 -25.78 -16.26 12.36
C ALA A 207 -24.57 -16.36 13.30
N ILE A 208 -24.54 -15.51 14.35
CA ILE A 208 -23.47 -15.58 15.37
C ILE A 208 -23.56 -16.87 16.16
N VAL A 209 -24.76 -17.28 16.60
CA VAL A 209 -24.98 -18.55 17.32
C VAL A 209 -24.49 -19.72 16.46
N ALA A 210 -24.94 -19.81 15.22
CA ALA A 210 -24.52 -20.87 14.30
C ALA A 210 -22.99 -20.92 14.12
N GLY A 211 -22.36 -19.75 14.04
CA GLY A 211 -20.89 -19.63 13.93
C GLY A 211 -20.17 -20.07 15.20
N LEU A 212 -20.60 -19.62 16.36
CA LEU A 212 -20.02 -19.99 17.65
C LEU A 212 -20.20 -21.48 17.95
N ASP A 213 -21.39 -22.03 17.69
CA ASP A 213 -21.64 -23.46 17.80
C ASP A 213 -20.72 -24.27 16.91
N HIS A 214 -20.53 -23.85 15.66
CA HIS A 214 -19.59 -24.48 14.74
C HIS A 214 -18.14 -24.46 15.25
N LEU A 215 -17.70 -23.35 15.86
CA LEU A 215 -16.39 -23.27 16.49
C LEU A 215 -16.26 -24.16 17.73
N LEU A 216 -17.30 -24.21 18.55
CA LEU A 216 -17.34 -25.05 19.76
C LEU A 216 -17.33 -26.56 19.43
N GLU A 217 -18.02 -26.95 18.37
CA GLU A 217 -18.13 -28.35 17.94
C GLU A 217 -16.91 -28.83 17.17
N HIS A 218 -16.37 -28.02 16.29
CA HIS A 218 -15.35 -28.42 15.33
C HIS A 218 -14.00 -27.72 15.50
N GLY A 219 -13.94 -26.74 16.41
CA GLY A 219 -12.76 -25.89 16.59
C GLY A 219 -11.73 -26.45 17.57
N GLU A 220 -12.09 -27.44 18.40
CA GLU A 220 -11.21 -28.04 19.42
C GLU A 220 -10.52 -26.96 20.30
N PHE A 221 -11.27 -25.93 20.67
CA PHE A 221 -10.80 -24.86 21.55
C PHE A 221 -11.17 -25.17 23.00
N ASP A 222 -10.21 -24.98 23.89
CA ASP A 222 -10.45 -25.02 25.35
C ASP A 222 -11.14 -23.74 25.81
N GLN A 223 -10.88 -22.62 25.10
CA GLN A 223 -11.49 -21.32 25.40
C GLN A 223 -11.68 -20.47 24.15
N ILE A 224 -12.84 -19.86 24.03
CA ILE A 224 -13.15 -18.81 23.05
C ILE A 224 -13.52 -17.54 23.80
N ILE A 225 -12.73 -16.50 23.66
CA ILE A 225 -12.99 -15.18 24.26
C ILE A 225 -13.70 -14.32 23.20
N VAL A 226 -14.81 -13.71 23.59
CA VAL A 226 -15.64 -12.88 22.69
C VAL A 226 -15.69 -11.45 23.20
N PRO A 227 -14.69 -10.62 22.89
CA PRO A 227 -14.78 -9.19 23.13
C PRO A 227 -15.89 -8.59 22.26
N CYS A 228 -16.71 -7.69 22.83
CA CYS A 228 -17.84 -7.10 22.14
C CYS A 228 -17.76 -5.57 22.20
N SER A 229 -17.76 -4.93 21.04
CA SER A 229 -17.85 -3.49 20.86
C SER A 229 -19.09 -3.19 19.99
N PHE A 230 -19.85 -2.19 20.32
CA PHE A 230 -20.98 -1.77 19.50
C PHE A 230 -20.56 -0.73 18.47
N GLY A 231 -21.23 -0.72 17.31
CA GLY A 231 -20.99 0.23 16.23
C GLY A 231 -22.00 1.38 16.21
N ASN A 232 -21.86 2.24 15.21
CA ASN A 232 -22.78 3.37 15.06
C ASN A 232 -24.11 2.96 14.43
N HIS A 233 -24.19 1.86 13.68
CA HIS A 233 -25.43 1.35 13.13
C HIS A 233 -26.34 0.71 14.18
N GLY A 234 -25.79 0.12 15.24
CA GLY A 234 -26.57 -0.48 16.32
C GLY A 234 -27.40 0.51 17.18
N ARG A 235 -27.25 1.83 17.01
CA ARG A 235 -27.91 2.81 17.88
C ARG A 235 -29.42 2.88 17.67
N THR A 236 -30.15 3.11 18.77
CA THR A 236 -31.63 3.36 18.77
C THR A 236 -31.97 4.84 18.70
N THR A 237 -30.99 5.74 18.72
CA THR A 237 -31.15 7.19 18.75
C THR A 237 -30.79 7.80 17.40
N GLU A 238 -31.45 8.91 17.04
CA GLU A 238 -31.17 9.65 15.81
C GLU A 238 -29.69 10.07 15.71
N LYS A 239 -29.12 10.57 16.81
CA LYS A 239 -27.72 10.98 16.89
C LYS A 239 -26.94 10.06 17.80
N MET A 240 -25.68 9.85 17.46
CA MET A 240 -24.75 9.11 18.30
C MET A 240 -24.66 9.68 19.72
N ARG A 241 -24.52 8.79 20.69
CA ARG A 241 -24.33 9.10 22.11
C ARG A 241 -22.96 8.58 22.55
N ALA A 242 -22.37 9.22 23.56
CA ALA A 242 -21.11 8.76 24.15
C ALA A 242 -21.33 8.19 25.57
N GLY A 243 -22.00 8.95 26.43
CA GLY A 243 -22.11 8.57 27.86
C GLY A 243 -23.09 7.43 28.16
N ASN A 244 -24.05 7.18 27.25
CA ASN A 244 -25.07 6.11 27.39
C ASN A 244 -25.22 5.29 26.10
N ALA A 245 -24.16 5.21 25.28
CA ALA A 245 -24.20 4.52 24.00
C ALA A 245 -24.59 3.05 24.14
N ALA A 246 -24.03 2.33 25.08
CA ALA A 246 -24.37 0.93 25.36
C ALA A 246 -25.88 0.76 25.67
N ALA A 247 -26.44 1.57 26.55
CA ALA A 247 -27.85 1.50 26.94
C ALA A 247 -28.81 1.83 25.80
N THR A 248 -28.35 2.41 24.71
CA THR A 248 -29.13 2.78 23.52
C THR A 248 -28.62 2.06 22.25
N SER A 249 -28.05 0.85 22.41
CA SER A 249 -27.53 0.01 21.32
C SER A 249 -28.27 -1.32 21.25
N TYR A 250 -28.83 -1.64 20.07
CA TYR A 250 -29.36 -2.97 19.75
C TYR A 250 -28.29 -4.05 19.83
N GLU A 251 -27.06 -3.74 19.38
CA GLU A 251 -25.95 -4.69 19.39
C GLU A 251 -25.51 -5.02 20.82
N TRP A 252 -25.41 -4.02 21.69
CA TRP A 252 -25.12 -4.29 23.10
C TRP A 252 -26.18 -5.20 23.73
N LEU A 253 -27.47 -4.99 23.42
CA LEU A 253 -28.55 -5.86 23.86
C LEU A 253 -28.38 -7.29 23.32
N MET A 254 -28.03 -7.43 22.03
CA MET A 254 -27.75 -8.74 21.39
C MET A 254 -26.58 -9.45 22.08
N TYR A 255 -25.49 -8.75 22.37
CA TYR A 255 -24.34 -9.35 23.08
C TYR A 255 -24.72 -9.85 24.48
N LYS A 256 -25.56 -9.11 25.20
CA LYS A 256 -26.10 -9.58 26.50
C LYS A 256 -27.04 -10.79 26.35
N SER A 257 -27.81 -10.86 25.24
CA SER A 257 -28.63 -12.02 24.89
C SER A 257 -27.76 -13.25 24.59
N LEU A 258 -26.73 -13.11 23.76
CA LEU A 258 -25.76 -14.16 23.45
C LEU A 258 -25.05 -14.68 24.72
N ALA A 259 -24.55 -13.78 25.57
CA ALA A 259 -23.92 -14.17 26.83
C ALA A 259 -24.87 -14.95 27.76
N ARG A 260 -26.15 -14.58 27.77
CA ARG A 260 -27.18 -15.34 28.53
C ARG A 260 -27.51 -16.69 27.87
N HIS A 261 -27.52 -16.75 26.54
CA HIS A 261 -27.72 -17.99 25.80
C HIS A 261 -26.63 -19.02 26.14
N TYR A 262 -25.38 -18.60 26.16
CA TYR A 262 -24.21 -19.43 26.44
C TYR A 262 -23.80 -19.51 27.93
N LYS A 263 -24.65 -19.10 28.86
CA LYS A 263 -24.30 -19.02 30.30
C LYS A 263 -23.86 -20.36 30.94
N HIS A 264 -24.07 -21.50 30.29
CA HIS A 264 -23.68 -22.83 30.72
C HIS A 264 -22.55 -23.44 29.88
N GLU A 265 -21.98 -22.69 28.93
CA GLU A 265 -20.84 -23.12 28.12
C GLU A 265 -19.57 -22.42 28.66
N ASP A 266 -18.87 -23.12 29.55
CA ASP A 266 -17.71 -22.55 30.25
C ASP A 266 -16.53 -22.21 29.34
N ARG A 267 -16.48 -22.81 28.14
CA ARG A 267 -15.43 -22.49 27.13
C ARG A 267 -15.65 -21.15 26.47
N LEU A 268 -16.83 -20.54 26.53
CA LEU A 268 -17.17 -19.32 25.84
C LEU A 268 -17.28 -18.17 26.84
N VAL A 269 -16.41 -17.18 26.70
CA VAL A 269 -16.32 -16.04 27.61
C VAL A 269 -16.65 -14.76 26.86
N PHE A 270 -17.83 -14.19 27.10
CA PHE A 270 -18.21 -12.87 26.58
C PHE A 270 -17.63 -11.76 27.46
N ASP A 271 -16.89 -10.85 26.82
CA ASP A 271 -16.38 -9.63 27.44
C ASP A 271 -17.02 -8.41 26.76
N ILE A 272 -18.09 -7.89 27.36
CA ILE A 272 -18.98 -6.90 26.75
C ILE A 272 -18.73 -5.54 27.38
N SER A 273 -18.13 -4.64 26.60
CA SER A 273 -17.85 -3.28 27.03
C SER A 273 -19.10 -2.42 27.11
N ASP A 274 -19.19 -1.58 28.12
CA ASP A 274 -20.16 -0.49 28.21
C ASP A 274 -19.62 0.82 27.59
N GLY A 275 -18.32 0.87 27.26
CA GLY A 275 -17.64 2.01 26.67
C GLY A 275 -17.32 1.80 25.17
N ASN A 276 -16.95 2.88 24.50
CA ASN A 276 -16.57 2.84 23.08
C ASN A 276 -15.18 2.20 22.85
N ILE A 277 -14.35 2.09 23.88
CA ILE A 277 -13.01 1.51 23.80
C ILE A 277 -12.94 0.35 24.77
N HIS A 278 -12.43 -0.76 24.30
CA HIS A 278 -12.34 -2.01 25.04
C HIS A 278 -10.89 -2.51 25.03
N TYR A 279 -10.39 -3.00 26.15
CA TYR A 279 -9.05 -3.57 26.28
C TYR A 279 -9.12 -5.03 26.74
N VAL A 280 -8.37 -5.88 26.06
CA VAL A 280 -8.26 -7.31 26.38
C VAL A 280 -6.79 -7.70 26.37
N ASP A 281 -6.35 -8.47 27.35
CA ASP A 281 -5.00 -9.01 27.39
C ASP A 281 -4.99 -10.43 26.80
N VAL A 282 -4.16 -10.66 25.79
CA VAL A 282 -3.99 -11.97 25.13
C VAL A 282 -2.50 -12.28 25.05
N LEU A 283 -2.07 -13.37 25.68
CA LEU A 283 -0.66 -13.80 25.73
C LEU A 283 0.31 -12.68 26.15
N GLY A 284 -0.12 -11.81 27.09
CA GLY A 284 0.68 -10.69 27.57
C GLY A 284 0.65 -9.44 26.66
N HIS A 285 -0.07 -9.49 25.55
CA HIS A 285 -0.30 -8.33 24.70
C HIS A 285 -1.62 -7.65 25.06
N LYS A 286 -1.57 -6.35 25.30
CA LYS A 286 -2.75 -5.52 25.54
C LYS A 286 -3.35 -5.08 24.22
N LEU A 287 -4.52 -5.60 23.89
CA LEU A 287 -5.26 -5.30 22.67
C LEU A 287 -6.32 -4.24 22.95
N ARG A 288 -6.41 -3.26 22.09
CA ARG A 288 -7.47 -2.23 22.11
C ARG A 288 -8.44 -2.50 20.98
N PHE A 289 -9.70 -2.55 21.30
CA PHE A 289 -10.81 -2.67 20.37
C PHE A 289 -11.66 -1.42 20.39
N HIS A 290 -12.04 -0.95 19.20
CA HIS A 290 -12.90 0.21 19.00
C HIS A 290 -13.57 0.11 17.64
N HIS A 291 -14.86 0.43 17.51
CA HIS A 291 -15.54 0.29 16.21
C HIS A 291 -14.87 1.15 15.11
N GLY A 292 -14.54 2.40 15.38
CA GLY A 292 -13.83 3.27 14.41
C GLY A 292 -14.56 4.60 14.12
N ASP A 293 -15.84 4.68 14.40
CA ASP A 293 -16.76 5.78 14.09
C ASP A 293 -16.37 7.16 14.67
N ALA A 294 -15.59 7.16 15.75
CA ALA A 294 -15.04 8.40 16.34
C ALA A 294 -13.88 9.01 15.53
N ILE A 295 -13.31 8.27 14.58
CA ILE A 295 -12.17 8.71 13.78
C ILE A 295 -12.66 9.36 12.50
N ARG A 296 -12.57 10.69 12.44
CA ARG A 296 -12.99 11.44 11.25
C ARG A 296 -11.93 11.35 10.16
N TYR A 297 -12.36 10.88 8.99
CA TYR A 297 -11.55 10.83 7.78
C TYR A 297 -12.14 11.74 6.70
N GLY A 298 -11.36 12.71 6.24
CA GLY A 298 -11.81 13.73 5.28
C GLY A 298 -11.22 13.56 3.86
N GLY A 299 -10.73 12.37 3.49
CA GLY A 299 -10.22 12.11 2.14
C GLY A 299 -8.84 12.71 1.83
N GLY A 300 -8.01 13.02 2.83
CA GLY A 300 -6.67 13.58 2.63
C GLY A 300 -5.62 12.55 2.19
N VAL A 301 -4.42 13.05 1.83
CA VAL A 301 -3.23 12.24 1.54
C VAL A 301 -2.90 11.33 2.72
N GLY A 302 -2.62 10.05 2.45
CA GLY A 302 -2.34 9.04 3.48
C GLY A 302 -3.57 8.31 3.98
N GLY A 303 -4.77 8.58 3.42
CA GLY A 303 -6.01 7.86 3.76
C GLY A 303 -6.31 7.93 5.25
N ILE A 304 -6.87 6.85 5.79
CA ILE A 304 -7.18 6.70 7.21
C ILE A 304 -5.94 6.64 8.12
N THR A 305 -4.76 6.34 7.58
CA THR A 305 -3.54 6.08 8.37
C THR A 305 -3.17 7.24 9.30
N ILE A 306 -3.16 8.46 8.78
CA ILE A 306 -2.77 9.63 9.58
C ILE A 306 -3.80 9.96 10.69
N PRO A 307 -5.11 10.06 10.41
CA PRO A 307 -6.12 10.25 11.45
C PRO A 307 -6.08 9.16 12.52
N LEU A 308 -5.93 7.92 12.12
CA LEU A 308 -5.87 6.76 12.98
C LEU A 308 -4.65 6.78 13.90
N GLN A 309 -3.45 7.00 13.37
CA GLN A 309 -2.23 7.09 14.18
C GLN A 309 -2.29 8.24 15.19
N LYS A 310 -2.86 9.40 14.80
CA LYS A 310 -3.09 10.52 15.73
C LYS A 310 -4.06 10.13 16.85
N TRP A 311 -5.11 9.37 16.52
CA TRP A 311 -6.06 8.90 17.51
C TRP A 311 -5.40 7.91 18.47
N ILE A 312 -4.69 6.90 17.96
CA ILE A 312 -3.93 5.93 18.77
C ILE A 312 -2.96 6.63 19.70
N TYR A 313 -2.14 7.55 19.19
CA TYR A 313 -1.19 8.32 20.00
C TYR A 313 -1.86 9.02 21.19
N ARG A 314 -3.03 9.59 20.98
CA ARG A 314 -3.78 10.26 22.05
C ARG A 314 -4.31 9.26 23.09
N GLN A 315 -4.82 8.11 22.64
CA GLN A 315 -5.31 7.07 23.56
C GLN A 315 -4.17 6.46 24.38
N ASP A 316 -3.01 6.31 23.77
CA ASP A 316 -1.82 5.75 24.43
C ASP A 316 -1.25 6.66 25.55
N GLN A 317 -1.65 7.94 25.61
CA GLN A 317 -1.35 8.81 26.74
C GLN A 317 -2.10 8.38 28.03
N GLY A 318 -3.24 7.68 27.87
CA GLY A 318 -4.00 7.11 28.97
C GLY A 318 -3.61 5.65 29.23
N ILE A 319 -4.08 4.76 28.36
CA ILE A 319 -3.78 3.32 28.41
C ILE A 319 -3.11 2.92 27.11
N LYS A 320 -1.83 2.57 27.17
CA LYS A 320 -1.07 2.10 26.02
C LYS A 320 -1.53 0.69 25.63
N ALA A 321 -1.76 0.47 24.34
CA ALA A 321 -2.03 -0.83 23.77
C ALA A 321 -0.88 -1.26 22.84
N ASP A 322 -0.63 -2.56 22.76
CA ASP A 322 0.34 -3.13 21.82
C ASP A 322 -0.23 -3.18 20.40
N HIS A 323 -1.55 -3.36 20.29
CA HIS A 323 -2.24 -3.32 19.01
C HIS A 323 -3.67 -2.77 19.14
N THR A 324 -4.11 -2.00 18.14
CA THR A 324 -5.47 -1.45 18.06
C THR A 324 -6.22 -2.08 16.89
N PHE A 325 -7.41 -2.62 17.14
CA PHE A 325 -8.31 -3.20 16.15
C PHE A 325 -9.55 -2.34 15.99
N MET A 326 -10.01 -2.19 14.75
CA MET A 326 -11.23 -1.43 14.44
C MET A 326 -11.90 -1.90 13.15
N GLY A 327 -13.15 -1.49 12.94
CA GLY A 327 -13.97 -1.65 11.75
C GLY A 327 -14.30 -0.33 11.08
N HIS A 328 -15.58 -0.13 10.75
CA HIS A 328 -16.20 1.10 10.27
C HIS A 328 -15.84 1.56 8.85
N PHE A 329 -14.60 1.37 8.43
CA PHE A 329 -14.11 1.91 7.15
C PHE A 329 -14.31 0.97 5.97
N HIS A 330 -14.78 -0.26 6.20
CA HIS A 330 -15.06 -1.30 5.21
C HIS A 330 -13.87 -1.62 4.29
N GLN A 331 -12.65 -1.30 4.71
CA GLN A 331 -11.42 -1.55 3.95
C GLN A 331 -10.37 -2.19 4.85
N LEU A 332 -9.99 -3.41 4.51
CA LEU A 332 -8.98 -4.14 5.25
C LEU A 332 -7.62 -3.47 5.07
N THR A 333 -7.11 -2.90 6.15
CA THR A 333 -5.84 -2.19 6.14
C THR A 333 -5.08 -2.48 7.43
N MET A 334 -3.75 -2.61 7.33
CA MET A 334 -2.91 -2.92 8.47
C MET A 334 -1.70 -1.99 8.55
N GLY A 335 -1.37 -1.60 9.77
CA GLY A 335 -0.12 -0.95 10.12
C GLY A 335 0.68 -1.76 11.12
N GLN A 336 1.74 -1.17 11.67
CA GLN A 336 2.62 -1.85 12.61
C GLN A 336 1.88 -2.27 13.90
N ASN A 337 1.07 -1.38 14.46
CA ASN A 337 0.37 -1.55 15.74
C ASN A 337 -1.15 -1.33 15.64
N TRP A 338 -1.72 -1.47 14.46
CA TRP A 338 -3.15 -1.33 14.25
C TRP A 338 -3.63 -2.17 13.06
N SER A 339 -4.90 -2.51 13.08
CA SER A 339 -5.59 -3.17 11.97
C SER A 339 -7.02 -2.62 11.86
N VAL A 340 -7.43 -2.35 10.62
CA VAL A 340 -8.80 -2.03 10.26
C VAL A 340 -9.39 -3.24 9.55
N ASN A 341 -10.55 -3.70 10.00
CA ASN A 341 -11.23 -4.84 9.41
C ASN A 341 -11.84 -4.48 8.05
N GLY A 342 -11.97 -5.47 7.18
CA GLY A 342 -12.82 -5.39 6.00
C GLY A 342 -14.30 -5.46 6.35
N SER A 343 -15.18 -5.44 5.37
CA SER A 343 -16.61 -5.61 5.57
C SER A 343 -17.14 -6.93 5.00
N MET A 344 -18.21 -7.46 5.59
CA MET A 344 -18.92 -8.62 5.03
C MET A 344 -19.91 -8.21 3.94
N ILE A 345 -20.42 -6.99 4.01
CA ILE A 345 -21.34 -6.46 2.98
C ILE A 345 -20.64 -6.27 1.63
N GLY A 346 -19.33 -5.90 1.60
CA GLY A 346 -18.59 -5.60 0.37
C GLY A 346 -18.92 -4.23 -0.22
N ALA A 347 -18.83 -4.10 -1.56
CA ALA A 347 -19.09 -2.83 -2.25
C ALA A 347 -20.55 -2.40 -2.11
N THR A 348 -20.78 -1.14 -1.74
CA THR A 348 -22.11 -0.54 -1.56
C THR A 348 -22.29 0.72 -2.41
N PRO A 349 -23.52 1.13 -2.76
CA PRO A 349 -23.78 2.39 -3.45
C PRO A 349 -23.20 3.61 -2.71
N TYR A 350 -23.29 3.60 -1.39
CA TYR A 350 -22.73 4.65 -0.53
C TYR A 350 -21.21 4.72 -0.62
N GLY A 351 -20.53 3.58 -0.50
CA GLY A 351 -19.08 3.50 -0.62
C GLY A 351 -18.58 3.97 -2.00
N MET A 352 -19.25 3.54 -3.08
CA MET A 352 -18.94 3.99 -4.44
C MET A 352 -19.16 5.50 -4.62
N LYS A 353 -20.24 6.06 -4.07
CA LYS A 353 -20.51 7.51 -4.09
C LYS A 353 -19.43 8.31 -3.38
N LEU A 354 -18.84 7.77 -2.31
CA LEU A 354 -17.73 8.39 -1.58
C LEU A 354 -16.36 8.12 -2.22
N GLY A 355 -16.28 7.29 -3.28
CA GLY A 355 -15.05 6.97 -3.97
C GLY A 355 -14.18 5.93 -3.24
N PHE A 356 -14.77 5.07 -2.41
CA PHE A 356 -14.06 3.94 -1.80
C PHE A 356 -13.72 2.91 -2.88
N ALA A 357 -12.53 2.32 -2.77
CA ALA A 357 -12.16 1.21 -3.64
C ALA A 357 -13.09 0.02 -3.35
N PRO A 358 -13.68 -0.62 -4.38
CA PRO A 358 -14.45 -1.85 -4.17
C PRO A 358 -13.54 -2.93 -3.58
N GLU A 359 -13.95 -3.49 -2.45
CA GLU A 359 -13.23 -4.59 -1.79
C GLU A 359 -14.11 -5.84 -1.78
N ARG A 360 -13.47 -7.02 -1.95
CA ARG A 360 -14.18 -8.29 -1.77
C ARG A 360 -14.65 -8.44 -0.33
N PRO A 361 -15.80 -9.07 -0.11
CA PRO A 361 -16.28 -9.36 1.23
C PRO A 361 -15.27 -10.21 2.01
N GLN A 362 -14.72 -9.65 3.08
CA GLN A 362 -13.66 -10.30 3.87
C GLN A 362 -13.61 -9.78 5.30
N GLN A 363 -13.06 -10.63 6.18
CA GLN A 363 -12.80 -10.28 7.57
C GLN A 363 -11.36 -10.66 7.91
N LEU A 364 -10.74 -9.97 8.86
CA LEU A 364 -9.34 -10.20 9.20
C LEU A 364 -9.19 -11.26 10.28
N LEU A 365 -8.34 -12.23 10.04
CA LEU A 365 -7.78 -13.11 11.05
C LEU A 365 -6.34 -12.71 11.35
N ARG A 366 -6.02 -12.46 12.64
CA ARG A 366 -4.66 -12.22 13.13
C ARG A 366 -4.25 -13.31 14.08
N CYS A 367 -2.97 -13.70 14.07
CA CYS A 367 -2.44 -14.68 15.01
C CYS A 367 -1.44 -14.04 15.94
N ILE A 368 -1.59 -14.29 17.23
CA ILE A 368 -0.67 -13.87 18.29
C ILE A 368 0.03 -15.11 18.80
N ASP A 369 1.33 -15.15 18.68
CA ASP A 369 2.20 -16.24 19.12
C ASP A 369 2.88 -15.84 20.43
N SER A 370 2.97 -16.78 21.39
CA SER A 370 3.51 -16.50 22.72
C SER A 370 5.00 -16.10 22.72
N GLU A 371 5.76 -16.53 21.70
CA GLU A 371 7.18 -16.23 21.59
C GLU A 371 7.49 -15.11 20.61
N ARG A 372 6.67 -14.98 19.52
CA ARG A 372 6.95 -14.12 18.37
C ARG A 372 6.00 -12.93 18.26
N GLY A 373 4.96 -12.84 19.09
CA GLY A 373 3.93 -11.81 19.03
C GLY A 373 3.03 -11.94 17.80
N PHE A 374 2.74 -10.84 17.11
CA PHE A 374 1.88 -10.87 15.93
C PHE A 374 2.58 -11.49 14.72
N THR A 375 2.16 -12.67 14.29
CA THR A 375 2.82 -13.47 13.25
C THR A 375 2.07 -13.48 11.92
N ILE A 376 0.88 -14.06 11.90
CA ILE A 376 0.10 -14.27 10.68
C ILE A 376 -1.05 -13.29 10.61
N SER A 377 -1.30 -12.77 9.41
CA SER A 377 -2.47 -11.98 9.08
C SER A 377 -3.07 -12.54 7.80
N ALA A 378 -4.31 -12.95 7.85
CA ALA A 378 -4.99 -13.56 6.73
C ALA A 378 -6.37 -12.93 6.51
N PRO A 379 -6.70 -12.47 5.30
CA PRO A 379 -8.06 -12.15 4.94
C PRO A 379 -8.87 -13.46 4.87
N ILE A 380 -9.96 -13.52 5.60
CA ILE A 380 -10.95 -14.59 5.49
C ILE A 380 -12.02 -14.11 4.51
N LEU A 381 -11.94 -14.61 3.28
CA LEU A 381 -12.93 -14.31 2.26
C LEU A 381 -14.25 -15.00 2.61
N THR A 382 -15.37 -14.29 2.42
CA THR A 382 -16.70 -14.74 2.80
C THR A 382 -17.61 -15.05 1.62
N ASP A 383 -17.24 -14.58 0.42
CA ASP A 383 -17.93 -14.85 -0.85
C ASP A 383 -17.57 -16.18 -1.48
#